data_967123a71dd01194df4ffe33b826d419
#
_entry.id   967123a71dd01194df4ffe33b826d419
#
_cell.length_a   1.000
_cell.length_b   1.000
_cell.length_c   1.000
_cell.angle_alpha   90.00
_cell.angle_beta   90.00
_cell.angle_gamma   90.00
#
_symmetry.space_group_name_H-M   'P 1'
#
loop_
_entity.id
_entity.type
_entity.pdbx_description
1 polymer ?
#
loop_
_entity_poly.entity_id
_entity_poly.type
_entity_poly.pdbx_seq_one_letter_code
_entity_poly.pdbx_strand_id
1 'polypeptide(L)'
;TDKSAIDMWTKELIHQHIDRSLTRMKTDYLDLVQLHSCSKEILERGEVIEALLEAQTAGKTRFVGYSGDNEAAVWAVNSGYFDTLQTSFSIPDQHARTNLFEPAHARKMGIITKRPIANGAWRSAINPTANLRYRPMRVYGDEYFRRAQLMAGLGPISGEPEDRFLTAIGFVLAHSDVTTAIVGTQNPSHMQDNIERVKHGSSLLSTIVEELQRRFDRLDDDWGQLT
;
A
#
# COMPACT_ATOMS: atom_id res chain seq x y z
N THR A 1 5.32 -19.16 -16.45
CA THR A 1 6.13 -18.62 -15.31
C THR A 1 7.56 -18.54 -15.78
N ASP A 2 8.11 -17.34 -15.83
CA ASP A 2 9.48 -17.10 -16.29
C ASP A 2 10.46 -17.73 -15.28
N LYS A 3 11.21 -18.75 -15.70
CA LYS A 3 12.20 -19.46 -14.85
C LYS A 3 13.23 -18.50 -14.26
N SER A 4 13.58 -17.41 -14.97
CA SER A 4 14.55 -16.42 -14.52
C SER A 4 14.10 -15.62 -13.28
N ALA A 5 12.79 -15.42 -13.11
CA ALA A 5 12.23 -14.72 -11.94
C ALA A 5 12.27 -15.61 -10.68
N ILE A 6 12.24 -16.96 -10.85
CA ILE A 6 12.27 -17.92 -9.75
C ILE A 6 13.68 -18.01 -9.15
N ASP A 7 14.73 -17.91 -9.98
CA ASP A 7 16.13 -18.02 -9.55
C ASP A 7 16.59 -16.79 -8.72
N MET A 8 15.82 -15.70 -8.70
CA MET A 8 16.12 -14.52 -7.88
C MET A 8 15.58 -14.61 -6.44
N TRP A 9 14.77 -15.62 -6.12
CA TRP A 9 14.16 -15.81 -4.81
C TRP A 9 14.76 -17.00 -4.07
N THR A 10 16.06 -16.92 -3.78
CA THR A 10 16.80 -17.94 -3.01
C THR A 10 17.16 -17.41 -1.63
N LYS A 11 17.38 -18.33 -0.70
CA LYS A 11 17.82 -18.04 0.67
C LYS A 11 19.12 -17.23 0.68
N GLU A 12 20.10 -17.65 -0.11
CA GLU A 12 21.41 -17.01 -0.23
C GLU A 12 21.28 -15.57 -0.70
N LEU A 13 20.41 -15.32 -1.68
CA LEU A 13 20.24 -13.98 -2.23
C LEU A 13 19.56 -13.04 -1.22
N ILE A 14 18.58 -13.53 -0.45
CA ILE A 14 17.94 -12.77 0.63
C ILE A 14 18.98 -12.36 1.68
N HIS A 15 19.81 -13.28 2.15
CA HIS A 15 20.90 -12.97 3.09
C HIS A 15 21.88 -11.95 2.52
N GLN A 16 22.32 -12.10 1.26
CA GLN A 16 23.21 -11.16 0.61
C GLN A 16 22.58 -9.74 0.51
N HIS A 17 21.29 -9.66 0.22
CA HIS A 17 20.60 -8.37 0.14
C HIS A 17 20.48 -7.69 1.50
N ILE A 18 20.22 -8.43 2.57
CA ILE A 18 20.19 -7.92 3.94
C ILE A 18 21.57 -7.41 4.33
N ASP A 19 22.63 -8.20 4.15
CA ASP A 19 24.01 -7.84 4.51
C ASP A 19 24.50 -6.63 3.71
N ARG A 20 24.15 -6.56 2.44
CA ARG A 20 24.42 -5.39 1.60
C ARG A 20 23.69 -4.15 2.09
N SER A 21 22.46 -4.29 2.55
CA SER A 21 21.68 -3.17 3.10
C SER A 21 22.29 -2.65 4.39
N LEU A 22 22.66 -3.53 5.32
CA LEU A 22 23.36 -3.18 6.57
C LEU A 22 24.66 -2.41 6.28
N THR A 23 25.47 -2.95 5.35
CA THR A 23 26.74 -2.30 4.95
C THR A 23 26.51 -0.90 4.35
N ARG A 24 25.52 -0.75 3.44
CA ARG A 24 25.23 0.53 2.78
C ARG A 24 24.63 1.56 3.72
N MET A 25 23.78 1.13 4.64
CA MET A 25 23.14 1.99 5.63
C MET A 25 24.05 2.26 6.84
N LYS A 26 25.20 1.54 6.94
CA LYS A 26 26.19 1.66 8.03
C LYS A 26 25.51 1.44 9.40
N THR A 27 24.74 0.37 9.51
CA THR A 27 24.04 -0.03 10.72
C THR A 27 24.21 -1.51 10.97
N ASP A 28 24.09 -1.94 12.21
CA ASP A 28 24.21 -3.34 12.61
C ASP A 28 22.86 -4.10 12.50
N TYR A 29 21.74 -3.37 12.43
CA TYR A 29 20.41 -3.95 12.28
C TYR A 29 19.48 -3.06 11.44
N LEU A 30 18.42 -3.67 10.90
CA LEU A 30 17.31 -3.02 10.23
C LEU A 30 16.07 -3.13 11.13
N ASP A 31 15.21 -2.11 11.15
CA ASP A 31 13.96 -2.20 11.91
C ASP A 31 12.98 -3.15 11.25
N LEU A 32 12.89 -3.13 9.93
CA LEU A 32 11.98 -3.96 9.16
C LEU A 32 12.59 -4.39 7.83
N VAL A 33 12.51 -5.68 7.52
CA VAL A 33 12.81 -6.24 6.21
C VAL A 33 11.55 -6.89 5.63
N GLN A 34 11.20 -6.55 4.39
CA GLN A 34 10.02 -7.07 3.73
C GLN A 34 10.37 -7.83 2.45
N LEU A 35 9.75 -9.00 2.24
CA LEU A 35 9.69 -9.61 0.90
C LEU A 35 8.80 -8.75 0.01
N HIS A 36 9.32 -8.29 -1.14
CA HIS A 36 8.63 -7.33 -1.99
C HIS A 36 8.15 -7.96 -3.29
N SER A 37 6.84 -8.17 -3.39
CA SER A 37 6.16 -8.67 -4.61
C SER A 37 6.59 -10.07 -5.07
N CYS A 38 7.06 -10.93 -4.17
CA CYS A 38 7.22 -12.33 -4.51
C CYS A 38 5.85 -13.02 -4.62
N SER A 39 5.73 -13.98 -5.51
CA SER A 39 4.48 -14.67 -5.75
C SER A 39 4.11 -15.61 -4.59
N LYS A 40 2.84 -16.01 -4.56
CA LYS A 40 2.33 -16.97 -3.58
C LYS A 40 3.12 -18.29 -3.61
N GLU A 41 3.44 -18.79 -4.81
CA GLU A 41 4.20 -20.04 -4.98
C GLU A 41 5.63 -19.94 -4.38
N ILE A 42 6.25 -18.75 -4.44
CA ILE A 42 7.54 -18.51 -3.81
C ILE A 42 7.40 -18.52 -2.30
N LEU A 43 6.35 -17.88 -1.76
CA LEU A 43 6.06 -17.89 -0.33
C LEU A 43 5.78 -19.31 0.18
N GLU A 44 4.99 -20.10 -0.56
CA GLU A 44 4.62 -21.47 -0.20
C GLU A 44 5.83 -22.42 -0.15
N ARG A 45 6.89 -22.16 -0.92
CA ARG A 45 8.15 -22.92 -0.81
C ARG A 45 8.85 -22.71 0.53
N GLY A 46 8.64 -21.60 1.19
CA GLY A 46 9.16 -21.31 2.52
C GLY A 46 10.62 -20.84 2.58
N GLU A 47 11.44 -21.09 1.56
CA GLU A 47 12.88 -20.81 1.55
C GLU A 47 13.21 -19.35 1.86
N VAL A 48 12.50 -18.41 1.22
CA VAL A 48 12.71 -16.97 1.43
C VAL A 48 12.21 -16.51 2.81
N ILE A 49 11.20 -17.18 3.35
CA ILE A 49 10.68 -16.92 4.70
C ILE A 49 11.68 -17.39 5.73
N GLU A 50 12.24 -18.60 5.56
CA GLU A 50 13.28 -19.14 6.42
C GLU A 50 14.48 -18.18 6.49
N ALA A 51 14.93 -17.66 5.34
CA ALA A 51 16.01 -16.67 5.27
C ALA A 51 15.71 -15.39 6.10
N LEU A 52 14.47 -14.88 6.04
CA LEU A 52 14.07 -13.74 6.85
C LEU A 52 14.07 -14.05 8.35
N LEU A 53 13.54 -15.21 8.74
CA LEU A 53 13.47 -15.62 10.15
C LEU A 53 14.86 -15.90 10.72
N GLU A 54 15.77 -16.44 9.92
CA GLU A 54 17.18 -16.58 10.30
C GLU A 54 17.86 -15.22 10.49
N ALA A 55 17.60 -14.25 9.60
CA ALA A 55 18.12 -12.90 9.74
C ALA A 55 17.56 -12.19 10.98
N GLN A 56 16.30 -12.43 11.32
CA GLN A 56 15.68 -11.91 12.54
C GLN A 56 16.32 -12.56 13.78
N THR A 57 16.48 -13.88 13.78
CA THR A 57 17.14 -14.61 14.88
C THR A 57 18.59 -14.16 15.08
N ALA A 58 19.30 -13.85 13.99
CA ALA A 58 20.66 -13.32 14.03
C ALA A 58 20.72 -11.82 14.45
N GLY A 59 19.61 -11.18 14.74
CA GLY A 59 19.55 -9.76 15.13
C GLY A 59 19.78 -8.76 13.98
N LYS A 60 19.84 -9.23 12.74
CA LYS A 60 20.03 -8.36 11.55
C LYS A 60 18.78 -7.55 11.20
N THR A 61 17.61 -8.00 11.61
CA THR A 61 16.35 -7.26 11.53
C THR A 61 15.51 -7.46 12.78
N ARG A 62 14.75 -6.45 13.17
CA ARG A 62 13.84 -6.55 14.32
C ARG A 62 12.51 -7.18 13.95
N PHE A 63 11.97 -6.79 12.79
CA PHE A 63 10.68 -7.26 12.28
C PHE A 63 10.81 -7.75 10.86
N VAL A 64 9.93 -8.68 10.48
CA VAL A 64 9.84 -9.22 9.13
C VAL A 64 8.46 -8.94 8.54
N GLY A 65 8.38 -8.70 7.24
CA GLY A 65 7.12 -8.35 6.62
C GLY A 65 6.98 -8.83 5.18
N TYR A 66 5.77 -8.69 4.67
CA TYR A 66 5.46 -8.90 3.27
C TYR A 66 4.93 -7.61 2.64
N SER A 67 5.39 -7.30 1.44
CA SER A 67 4.88 -6.19 0.63
C SER A 67 4.34 -6.70 -0.69
N GLY A 68 3.04 -6.69 -0.84
CA GLY A 68 2.35 -7.12 -2.04
C GLY A 68 0.84 -6.98 -1.92
N ASP A 69 0.14 -7.52 -2.90
CA ASP A 69 -1.30 -7.39 -3.06
C ASP A 69 -1.92 -8.74 -3.46
N ASN A 70 -3.23 -8.80 -3.63
CA ASN A 70 -3.97 -9.96 -4.13
C ASN A 70 -3.73 -11.26 -3.30
N GLU A 71 -3.75 -12.41 -3.96
CA GLU A 71 -3.67 -13.72 -3.30
C GLU A 71 -2.40 -13.95 -2.48
N ALA A 72 -1.27 -13.39 -2.93
CA ALA A 72 -0.01 -13.49 -2.19
C ALA A 72 -0.08 -12.74 -0.86
N ALA A 73 -0.73 -11.57 -0.82
CA ALA A 73 -0.96 -10.83 0.42
C ALA A 73 -1.92 -11.57 1.35
N VAL A 74 -3.00 -12.15 0.81
CA VAL A 74 -3.93 -12.99 1.58
C VAL A 74 -3.21 -14.19 2.19
N TRP A 75 -2.37 -14.86 1.40
CA TRP A 75 -1.56 -15.97 1.90
C TRP A 75 -0.60 -15.51 3.01
N ALA A 76 0.13 -14.41 2.77
CA ALA A 76 1.09 -13.88 3.74
C ALA A 76 0.45 -13.53 5.09
N VAL A 77 -0.72 -12.86 5.07
CA VAL A 77 -1.48 -12.57 6.28
C VAL A 77 -1.89 -13.85 7.00
N ASN A 78 -2.33 -14.88 6.27
CA ASN A 78 -2.81 -16.12 6.87
C ASN A 78 -1.69 -17.05 7.34
N SER A 79 -0.47 -16.90 6.83
CA SER A 79 0.68 -17.75 7.14
C SER A 79 1.17 -17.65 8.60
N GLY A 80 1.01 -16.47 9.22
CA GLY A 80 1.48 -16.21 10.58
C GLY A 80 2.99 -15.97 10.71
N TYR A 81 3.72 -15.82 9.60
CA TYR A 81 5.17 -15.59 9.61
C TYR A 81 5.58 -14.12 9.70
N PHE A 82 4.69 -13.20 9.35
CA PHE A 82 5.04 -11.80 9.15
C PHE A 82 4.47 -10.90 10.24
N ASP A 83 5.28 -9.93 10.69
CA ASP A 83 4.89 -8.90 11.65
C ASP A 83 4.14 -7.75 10.96
N THR A 84 4.39 -7.53 9.65
CA THR A 84 3.79 -6.43 8.91
C THR A 84 3.32 -6.84 7.51
N LEU A 85 2.27 -6.17 7.05
CA LEU A 85 1.80 -6.20 5.67
C LEU A 85 1.90 -4.79 5.07
N GLN A 86 2.57 -4.66 3.92
CA GLN A 86 2.49 -3.46 3.10
C GLN A 86 1.64 -3.75 1.86
N THR A 87 0.49 -3.06 1.73
CA THR A 87 -0.47 -3.32 0.65
C THR A 87 -1.06 -2.03 0.07
N SER A 88 -1.59 -2.09 -1.15
CA SER A 88 -2.29 -0.97 -1.78
C SER A 88 -3.63 -0.72 -1.09
N PHE A 89 -3.87 0.54 -0.70
CA PHE A 89 -5.16 0.97 -0.19
C PHE A 89 -5.37 2.47 -0.45
N SER A 90 -6.48 2.80 -1.10
CA SER A 90 -6.83 4.17 -1.50
C SER A 90 -8.31 4.25 -1.86
N ILE A 91 -8.84 5.45 -2.13
CA ILE A 91 -10.24 5.63 -2.56
C ILE A 91 -10.61 4.73 -3.75
N PRO A 92 -9.83 4.68 -4.87
CA PRO A 92 -10.18 3.84 -6.03
C PRO A 92 -9.68 2.38 -5.93
N ASP A 93 -9.10 1.97 -4.81
CA ASP A 93 -8.62 0.59 -4.60
C ASP A 93 -8.79 0.21 -3.13
N GLN A 94 -9.92 -0.45 -2.80
CA GLN A 94 -10.32 -0.72 -1.42
C GLN A 94 -10.33 -2.21 -1.05
N HIS A 95 -9.85 -3.11 -1.90
CA HIS A 95 -9.89 -4.56 -1.65
C HIS A 95 -9.17 -4.99 -0.38
N ALA A 96 -8.11 -4.26 0.04
CA ALA A 96 -7.43 -4.53 1.30
C ALA A 96 -8.37 -4.43 2.50
N ARG A 97 -9.36 -3.52 2.46
CA ARG A 97 -10.37 -3.34 3.52
C ARG A 97 -11.19 -4.60 3.76
N THR A 98 -11.61 -5.27 2.68
CA THR A 98 -12.49 -6.45 2.75
C THR A 98 -11.73 -7.75 2.98
N ASN A 99 -10.49 -7.85 2.46
CA ASN A 99 -9.80 -9.13 2.36
C ASN A 99 -8.61 -9.27 3.32
N LEU A 100 -8.03 -8.15 3.79
CA LEU A 100 -6.74 -8.17 4.50
C LEU A 100 -6.79 -7.54 5.89
N PHE A 101 -7.59 -6.48 6.11
CA PHE A 101 -7.49 -5.69 7.35
C PHE A 101 -7.90 -6.50 8.58
N GLU A 102 -9.09 -7.08 8.58
CA GLU A 102 -9.56 -7.87 9.73
C GLU A 102 -8.65 -9.07 10.03
N PRO A 103 -8.26 -9.93 9.05
CA PRO A 103 -7.32 -11.01 9.32
C PRO A 103 -5.94 -10.56 9.82
N ALA A 104 -5.41 -9.44 9.29
CA ALA A 104 -4.14 -8.88 9.75
C ALA A 104 -4.25 -8.33 11.18
N HIS A 105 -5.35 -7.62 11.49
CA HIS A 105 -5.63 -7.12 12.83
C HIS A 105 -5.73 -8.26 13.87
N ALA A 106 -6.45 -9.33 13.53
CA ALA A 106 -6.59 -10.52 14.39
C ALA A 106 -5.21 -11.15 14.71
N ARG A 107 -4.23 -11.00 13.84
CA ARG A 107 -2.85 -11.45 14.03
C ARG A 107 -1.91 -10.39 14.59
N LYS A 108 -2.42 -9.22 14.94
CA LYS A 108 -1.64 -8.07 15.44
C LYS A 108 -0.55 -7.61 14.47
N MET A 109 -0.76 -7.77 13.17
CA MET A 109 0.15 -7.29 12.15
C MET A 109 0.03 -5.77 11.99
N GLY A 110 1.17 -5.09 11.81
CA GLY A 110 1.17 -3.69 11.40
C GLY A 110 0.81 -3.56 9.92
N ILE A 111 -0.14 -2.68 9.57
CA ILE A 111 -0.53 -2.42 8.17
C ILE A 111 0.08 -1.13 7.69
N ILE A 112 0.90 -1.24 6.64
CA ILE A 112 1.52 -0.12 5.92
C ILE A 112 0.78 0.04 4.60
N THR A 113 0.09 1.15 4.39
CA THR A 113 -0.59 1.39 3.11
C THR A 113 0.34 2.07 2.13
N LYS A 114 0.53 1.47 0.96
CA LYS A 114 1.18 2.07 -0.21
C LYS A 114 0.13 2.68 -1.14
N ARG A 115 0.53 3.70 -1.91
CA ARG A 115 -0.33 4.40 -2.87
C ARG A 115 -1.60 5.03 -2.25
N PRO A 116 -1.57 5.60 -1.04
CA PRO A 116 -2.76 6.07 -0.33
C PRO A 116 -3.51 7.18 -1.09
N ILE A 117 -2.82 7.94 -1.93
CA ILE A 117 -3.42 8.99 -2.77
C ILE A 117 -3.62 8.55 -4.23
N ALA A 118 -3.39 7.25 -4.55
CA ALA A 118 -3.58 6.67 -5.89
C ALA A 118 -3.01 7.56 -7.02
N ASN A 119 -1.75 8.01 -6.88
CA ASN A 119 -1.08 8.95 -7.82
C ASN A 119 -1.84 10.28 -8.03
N GLY A 120 -2.65 10.71 -7.07
CA GLY A 120 -3.45 11.93 -7.17
C GLY A 120 -4.75 11.76 -7.95
N ALA A 121 -5.20 10.53 -8.19
CA ALA A 121 -6.37 10.23 -9.00
C ALA A 121 -7.64 10.91 -8.49
N TRP A 122 -7.90 10.92 -7.17
CA TRP A 122 -9.09 11.57 -6.61
C TRP A 122 -9.09 13.09 -6.82
N ARG A 123 -7.94 13.75 -6.65
CA ARG A 123 -7.78 15.17 -6.90
C ARG A 123 -8.09 15.53 -8.37
N SER A 124 -7.72 14.64 -9.29
CA SER A 124 -7.82 14.84 -10.73
C SER A 124 -9.19 14.46 -11.30
N ALA A 125 -10.00 13.73 -10.56
CA ALA A 125 -11.25 13.17 -11.05
C ALA A 125 -12.29 14.22 -11.45
N ILE A 126 -12.23 15.45 -10.87
CA ILE A 126 -13.15 16.57 -11.23
C ILE A 126 -12.61 17.40 -12.39
N ASN A 127 -11.31 17.46 -12.60
CA ASN A 127 -10.70 18.27 -13.65
C ASN A 127 -9.75 17.44 -14.51
N PRO A 128 -10.29 16.66 -15.48
CA PRO A 128 -9.50 15.75 -16.31
C PRO A 128 -8.42 16.46 -17.14
N THR A 129 -8.62 17.76 -17.44
CA THR A 129 -7.70 18.53 -18.29
C THR A 129 -6.49 19.09 -17.51
N ALA A 130 -6.60 19.25 -16.19
CA ALA A 130 -5.53 19.83 -15.36
C ALA A 130 -4.31 18.89 -15.22
N ASN A 131 -4.41 17.62 -15.54
CA ASN A 131 -3.42 16.59 -15.22
C ASN A 131 -2.80 15.85 -16.40
N LEU A 132 -3.00 16.30 -17.64
CA LEU A 132 -2.33 15.71 -18.81
C LEU A 132 -0.80 15.85 -18.78
N ARG A 133 -0.25 16.71 -17.89
CA ARG A 133 1.19 16.90 -17.73
C ARG A 133 1.87 15.93 -16.77
N TYR A 134 1.10 15.18 -15.97
CA TYR A 134 1.64 14.27 -14.95
C TYR A 134 0.93 12.91 -14.95
N ARG A 135 0.92 12.24 -16.11
CA ARG A 135 0.54 10.83 -16.15
C ARG A 135 1.76 9.99 -15.77
N PRO A 136 1.73 9.26 -14.64
CA PRO A 136 2.75 8.25 -14.42
C PRO A 136 2.65 7.21 -15.53
N MET A 137 3.77 6.94 -16.22
CA MET A 137 3.89 5.98 -17.34
C MET A 137 3.75 4.51 -16.88
N ARG A 138 2.82 4.20 -15.98
CA ARG A 138 2.60 2.83 -15.50
C ARG A 138 1.15 2.43 -15.73
N VAL A 139 0.97 1.25 -16.27
CA VAL A 139 -0.33 0.66 -16.69
C VAL A 139 -1.42 0.80 -15.62
N TYR A 140 -1.11 0.59 -14.36
CA TYR A 140 -2.09 0.73 -13.25
C TYR A 140 -2.40 2.20 -12.89
N GLY A 141 -1.60 3.17 -13.32
CA GLY A 141 -1.88 4.59 -13.09
C GLY A 141 -3.17 5.02 -13.75
N ASP A 142 -3.37 4.67 -15.00
CA ASP A 142 -4.56 5.03 -15.76
C ASP A 142 -5.82 4.42 -15.15
N GLU A 143 -5.75 3.21 -14.62
CA GLU A 143 -6.87 2.55 -13.97
C GLU A 143 -7.29 3.24 -12.67
N TYR A 144 -6.38 3.74 -11.86
CA TYR A 144 -6.72 4.58 -10.70
C TYR A 144 -7.51 5.83 -11.11
N PHE A 145 -7.10 6.50 -12.18
CA PHE A 145 -7.80 7.67 -12.69
C PHE A 145 -9.20 7.31 -13.21
N ARG A 146 -9.32 6.22 -13.97
CA ARG A 146 -10.61 5.74 -14.49
C ARG A 146 -11.58 5.45 -13.34
N ARG A 147 -11.18 4.66 -12.34
CA ARG A 147 -12.01 4.33 -11.18
C ARG A 147 -12.39 5.57 -10.38
N ALA A 148 -11.44 6.46 -10.11
CA ALA A 148 -11.72 7.71 -9.40
C ALA A 148 -12.72 8.59 -10.16
N GLN A 149 -12.64 8.67 -11.48
CA GLN A 149 -13.61 9.41 -12.32
C GLN A 149 -15.01 8.79 -12.25
N LEU A 150 -15.13 7.47 -12.32
CA LEU A 150 -16.41 6.78 -12.16
C LEU A 150 -17.05 7.04 -10.80
N MET A 151 -16.25 6.93 -9.73
CA MET A 151 -16.72 7.22 -8.37
C MET A 151 -17.12 8.69 -8.19
N ALA A 152 -16.33 9.64 -8.70
CA ALA A 152 -16.65 11.08 -8.65
C ALA A 152 -17.86 11.44 -9.51
N GLY A 153 -18.10 10.72 -10.62
CA GLY A 153 -19.25 10.86 -11.50
C GLY A 153 -20.60 10.58 -10.84
N LEU A 154 -20.62 9.94 -9.66
CA LEU A 154 -21.82 9.74 -8.87
C LEU A 154 -22.31 11.03 -8.16
N GLY A 155 -21.60 12.13 -8.34
CA GLY A 155 -21.96 13.45 -7.82
C GLY A 155 -21.10 13.94 -6.65
N PRO A 156 -21.34 15.17 -6.16
CA PRO A 156 -20.57 15.74 -5.05
C PRO A 156 -20.80 14.97 -3.74
N ILE A 157 -19.82 14.99 -2.86
CA ILE A 157 -19.92 14.43 -1.51
C ILE A 157 -20.12 15.59 -0.53
N SER A 158 -21.22 15.54 0.24
CA SER A 158 -21.52 16.59 1.21
C SER A 158 -20.44 16.65 2.30
N GLY A 159 -19.89 17.85 2.51
CA GLY A 159 -18.85 18.09 3.51
C GLY A 159 -17.44 17.64 3.07
N GLU A 160 -17.26 17.21 1.83
CA GLU A 160 -15.92 16.88 1.30
C GLU A 160 -15.01 18.12 1.36
N PRO A 161 -13.76 17.99 1.87
CA PRO A 161 -12.79 19.08 1.83
C PRO A 161 -12.53 19.59 0.39
N GLU A 162 -12.36 20.89 0.20
CA GLU A 162 -11.97 21.46 -1.09
C GLU A 162 -10.62 20.89 -1.58
N ASP A 163 -9.67 20.72 -0.66
CA ASP A 163 -8.41 20.04 -0.96
C ASP A 163 -8.62 18.52 -0.95
N ARG A 164 -8.82 17.95 -2.13
CA ARG A 164 -9.02 16.52 -2.33
C ARG A 164 -7.82 15.62 -2.00
N PHE A 165 -6.63 16.20 -1.79
CA PHE A 165 -5.54 15.47 -1.16
C PHE A 165 -5.94 15.08 0.28
N LEU A 166 -6.57 15.98 1.02
CA LEU A 166 -7.05 15.69 2.37
C LEU A 166 -8.15 14.63 2.37
N THR A 167 -9.05 14.63 1.37
CA THR A 167 -10.01 13.55 1.21
C THR A 167 -9.31 12.22 0.99
N ALA A 168 -8.31 12.16 0.10
CA ALA A 168 -7.63 10.92 -0.25
C ALA A 168 -6.82 10.35 0.93
N ILE A 169 -5.99 11.18 1.56
CA ILE A 169 -5.17 10.71 2.70
C ILE A 169 -6.01 10.47 3.95
N GLY A 170 -7.00 11.33 4.20
CA GLY A 170 -7.91 11.20 5.34
C GLY A 170 -8.79 9.96 5.24
N PHE A 171 -9.22 9.56 4.03
CA PHE A 171 -9.91 8.30 3.81
C PHE A 171 -9.08 7.11 4.31
N VAL A 172 -7.80 7.05 3.92
CA VAL A 172 -6.91 5.97 4.34
C VAL A 172 -6.67 5.98 5.85
N LEU A 173 -6.39 7.16 6.43
CA LEU A 173 -6.08 7.31 7.85
C LEU A 173 -7.32 7.17 8.76
N ALA A 174 -8.54 7.23 8.22
CA ALA A 174 -9.78 7.00 8.97
C ALA A 174 -10.00 5.51 9.34
N HIS A 175 -9.25 4.60 8.70
CA HIS A 175 -9.33 3.17 8.98
C HIS A 175 -8.37 2.81 10.13
N SER A 176 -8.90 2.39 11.26
CA SER A 176 -8.12 2.08 12.48
C SER A 176 -7.13 0.94 12.29
N ASP A 177 -7.35 0.07 11.30
CA ASP A 177 -6.44 -1.02 10.93
C ASP A 177 -5.16 -0.50 10.27
N VAL A 178 -5.17 0.69 9.67
CA VAL A 178 -4.01 1.27 9.01
C VAL A 178 -3.06 1.85 10.05
N THR A 179 -1.88 1.23 10.19
CA THR A 179 -0.84 1.69 11.13
C THR A 179 -0.09 2.91 10.58
N THR A 180 0.19 2.92 9.28
CA THR A 180 0.87 4.03 8.60
C THR A 180 0.60 4.05 7.10
N ALA A 181 0.76 5.23 6.48
CA ALA A 181 0.59 5.43 5.05
C ALA A 181 1.85 6.03 4.42
N ILE A 182 2.30 5.47 3.28
CA ILE A 182 3.49 5.92 2.58
C ILE A 182 3.09 6.79 1.38
N VAL A 183 3.44 8.08 1.41
CA VAL A 183 3.23 9.02 0.31
C VAL A 183 4.57 9.35 -0.33
N GLY A 184 4.76 8.94 -1.60
CA GLY A 184 5.95 9.26 -2.39
C GLY A 184 5.80 10.58 -3.15
N THR A 185 6.89 11.36 -3.23
CA THR A 185 6.99 12.53 -4.10
C THR A 185 8.44 12.76 -4.50
N GLN A 186 8.64 13.34 -5.69
CA GLN A 186 9.96 13.79 -6.16
C GLN A 186 10.21 15.27 -5.87
N ASN A 187 9.21 15.99 -5.37
CA ASN A 187 9.31 17.42 -5.07
C ASN A 187 9.34 17.62 -3.54
N PRO A 188 10.45 18.14 -2.98
CA PRO A 188 10.58 18.38 -1.54
C PRO A 188 9.49 19.31 -0.96
N SER A 189 9.06 20.33 -1.72
CA SER A 189 7.99 21.23 -1.26
C SER A 189 6.66 20.50 -1.10
N HIS A 190 6.34 19.54 -1.99
CA HIS A 190 5.14 18.72 -1.85
C HIS A 190 5.19 17.85 -0.58
N MET A 191 6.37 17.35 -0.20
CA MET A 191 6.50 16.59 1.05
C MET A 191 6.20 17.47 2.25
N GLN A 192 6.77 18.67 2.31
CA GLN A 192 6.51 19.62 3.39
C GLN A 192 5.03 20.01 3.45
N ASP A 193 4.43 20.34 2.30
CA ASP A 193 3.00 20.66 2.21
C ASP A 193 2.13 19.48 2.68
N ASN A 194 2.46 18.25 2.30
CA ASN A 194 1.72 17.06 2.72
C ASN A 194 1.77 16.86 4.23
N ILE A 195 2.96 17.05 4.84
CA ILE A 195 3.12 16.96 6.31
C ILE A 195 2.26 18.00 7.01
N GLU A 196 2.30 19.27 6.57
CA GLU A 196 1.53 20.33 7.18
C GLU A 196 0.01 20.12 7.02
N ARG A 197 -0.44 19.67 5.84
CA ARG A 197 -1.86 19.32 5.61
C ARG A 197 -2.35 18.22 6.55
N VAL A 198 -1.56 17.14 6.72
CA VAL A 198 -1.93 16.03 7.62
C VAL A 198 -1.97 16.49 9.07
N LYS A 199 -1.02 17.32 9.51
CA LYS A 199 -1.01 17.88 10.88
C LYS A 199 -2.24 18.73 11.19
N HIS A 200 -2.74 19.47 10.21
CA HIS A 200 -3.79 20.46 10.43
C HIS A 200 -5.20 20.00 10.06
N GLY A 201 -5.39 18.85 9.41
CA GLY A 201 -6.75 18.51 9.01
C GLY A 201 -6.94 17.22 8.19
N SER A 202 -6.30 16.11 8.54
CA SER A 202 -6.53 14.84 7.84
C SER A 202 -7.77 14.05 8.33
N SER A 203 -8.46 14.50 9.36
CA SER A 203 -9.66 13.81 9.86
C SER A 203 -10.85 14.07 8.94
N LEU A 204 -11.42 13.01 8.38
CA LEU A 204 -12.68 13.06 7.63
C LEU A 204 -13.87 12.72 8.51
N LEU A 205 -15.02 13.30 8.17
CA LEU A 205 -16.30 12.87 8.73
C LEU A 205 -16.58 11.41 8.33
N SER A 206 -17.11 10.61 9.25
CA SER A 206 -17.47 9.21 8.99
C SER A 206 -18.42 9.06 7.79
N THR A 207 -19.34 10.01 7.62
CA THR A 207 -20.27 10.04 6.48
C THR A 207 -19.59 10.15 5.12
N ILE A 208 -18.44 10.82 5.04
CA ILE A 208 -17.65 10.91 3.80
C ILE A 208 -16.96 9.57 3.54
N VAL A 209 -16.39 8.96 4.59
CA VAL A 209 -15.72 7.65 4.49
C VAL A 209 -16.71 6.59 4.02
N GLU A 210 -17.88 6.52 4.65
CA GLU A 210 -18.97 5.59 4.31
C GLU A 210 -19.48 5.80 2.87
N GLU A 211 -19.59 7.05 2.43
CA GLU A 211 -19.98 7.38 1.06
C GLU A 211 -18.94 6.87 0.05
N LEU A 212 -17.64 7.07 0.33
CA LEU A 212 -16.56 6.60 -0.54
C LEU A 212 -16.50 5.06 -0.58
N GLN A 213 -16.75 4.38 0.53
CA GLN A 213 -16.87 2.94 0.57
C GLN A 213 -18.05 2.45 -0.26
N ARG A 214 -19.24 3.04 -0.06
CA ARG A 214 -20.44 2.68 -0.81
C ARG A 214 -20.29 2.89 -2.33
N ARG A 215 -19.61 3.97 -2.75
CA ARG A 215 -19.33 4.21 -4.17
C ARG A 215 -18.42 3.13 -4.75
N PHE A 216 -17.38 2.75 -4.04
CA PHE A 216 -16.49 1.68 -4.44
C PHE A 216 -17.27 0.36 -4.54
N ASP A 217 -17.94 -0.05 -3.49
CA ASP A 217 -18.70 -1.31 -3.43
C ASP A 217 -19.78 -1.40 -4.53
N ARG A 218 -20.36 -0.25 -4.93
CA ARG A 218 -21.34 -0.18 -6.03
C ARG A 218 -20.73 -0.39 -7.42
N LEU A 219 -19.47 -0.02 -7.62
CA LEU A 219 -18.82 0.03 -8.93
C LEU A 219 -17.81 -1.12 -9.13
N ASP A 220 -17.56 -1.90 -8.07
CA ASP A 220 -16.51 -2.91 -7.98
C ASP A 220 -16.96 -4.29 -8.51
N ASP A 221 -17.75 -4.34 -9.60
CA ASP A 221 -18.23 -5.62 -10.14
C ASP A 221 -17.08 -6.53 -10.62
N ASP A 222 -15.96 -5.94 -11.13
CA ASP A 222 -14.80 -6.68 -11.66
C ASP A 222 -13.44 -5.99 -11.35
N TRP A 223 -13.40 -5.15 -10.32
CA TRP A 223 -12.16 -4.42 -9.99
C TRP A 223 -11.23 -5.28 -9.13
N GLY A 224 -10.15 -5.81 -9.70
CA GLY A 224 -9.08 -6.40 -8.90
C GLY A 224 -8.24 -5.33 -8.19
N GLN A 225 -7.50 -5.73 -7.15
CA GLN A 225 -6.49 -4.86 -6.52
C GLN A 225 -5.39 -4.53 -7.52
N LEU A 226 -4.99 -3.26 -7.61
CA LEU A 226 -4.01 -2.78 -8.57
C LEU A 226 -2.58 -2.94 -8.04
N THR A 227 -1.75 -3.71 -8.77
CA THR A 227 -0.36 -4.05 -8.38
C THR A 227 0.66 -3.47 -9.33
#